data_778def336caa41386b7bf89ea22155d3
#
_entry.id   778def336caa41386b7bf89ea22155d3
#
_cell.length_a   1.000
_cell.length_b   1.000
_cell.length_c   1.000
_cell.angle_alpha   90.00
_cell.angle_beta   90.00
_cell.angle_gamma   90.00
#
_symmetry.space_group_name_H-M   'P 1'
#
loop_
_entity.id
_entity.type
_entity.pdbx_description
1 polymer ?
#
loop_
_entity_poly.entity_id
_entity_poly.type
_entity_poly.pdbx_seq_one_letter_code
_entity_poly.pdbx_strand_id
1 'polypeptide(L)'
;ADIILVSVPPGVSADPVLAKFGHRIASLRRQQTIVYLSTIGVYGDARGEWVDEKTIPAPSSERSLARLTVEKSWAAIGKESDKKVFIVRLAGIYGPGRNALLNLKAGTATRIVKRGQVFNRIHVEDICRAIDAAIAHEGPGDVLNVSDDAPAPPQDVITYAAMLMGIEPPPEQDVEAADLSPMTRSFYAENKRVSNRKLKDELGVKLAFPTYRVGLEALWEAGEGRG
;
A
#
# COMPACT_ATOMS: atom_id res chain seq x y z
N ALA A 1 -1.32 -12.61 -23.51
CA ALA A 1 -0.92 -11.36 -22.87
C ALA A 1 0.56 -11.46 -22.48
N ASP A 2 1.29 -10.39 -22.63
CA ASP A 2 2.71 -10.31 -22.27
C ASP A 2 2.86 -9.78 -20.84
N ILE A 3 1.83 -9.12 -20.33
CA ILE A 3 1.75 -8.55 -18.98
C ILE A 3 0.48 -9.10 -18.30
N ILE A 4 0.62 -9.49 -17.03
CA ILE A 4 -0.48 -9.95 -16.18
C ILE A 4 -0.43 -9.13 -14.90
N LEU A 5 -1.40 -8.22 -14.72
CA LEU A 5 -1.59 -7.48 -13.47
C LEU A 5 -2.63 -8.21 -12.61
N VAL A 6 -2.23 -8.62 -11.41
CA VAL A 6 -3.08 -9.30 -10.44
C VAL A 6 -3.41 -8.35 -9.29
N SER A 7 -4.61 -7.79 -9.31
CA SER A 7 -5.12 -6.87 -8.28
C SER A 7 -6.20 -7.49 -7.39
N VAL A 8 -6.64 -8.70 -7.69
CA VAL A 8 -7.66 -9.41 -6.90
C VAL A 8 -7.08 -9.82 -5.54
N PRO A 9 -7.74 -9.49 -4.42
CA PRO A 9 -7.28 -9.94 -3.11
C PRO A 9 -7.46 -11.46 -2.96
N PRO A 10 -6.53 -12.15 -2.26
CA PRO A 10 -6.73 -13.54 -1.94
C PRO A 10 -7.94 -13.72 -1.02
N GLY A 11 -8.63 -14.83 -1.18
CA GLY A 11 -9.58 -15.33 -0.19
C GLY A 11 -8.86 -15.91 1.03
N VAL A 12 -9.64 -16.34 2.02
CA VAL A 12 -9.09 -16.95 3.26
C VAL A 12 -8.33 -18.25 2.93
N SER A 13 -8.79 -19.01 1.96
CA SER A 13 -8.25 -20.34 1.64
C SER A 13 -7.37 -20.40 0.39
N ALA A 14 -7.49 -19.45 -0.54
CA ALA A 14 -6.71 -19.47 -1.79
C ALA A 14 -6.76 -18.11 -2.53
N ASP A 15 -5.77 -17.89 -3.38
CA ASP A 15 -5.82 -16.84 -4.39
C ASP A 15 -6.70 -17.32 -5.58
N PRO A 16 -7.78 -16.59 -5.92
CA PRO A 16 -8.71 -17.03 -6.96
C PRO A 16 -8.09 -17.04 -8.36
N VAL A 17 -7.08 -16.19 -8.59
CA VAL A 17 -6.36 -16.14 -9.88
C VAL A 17 -5.43 -17.33 -10.00
N LEU A 18 -4.66 -17.64 -8.95
CA LEU A 18 -3.81 -18.84 -8.92
C LEU A 18 -4.63 -20.11 -9.03
N ALA A 19 -5.71 -20.23 -8.28
CA ALA A 19 -6.57 -21.41 -8.30
C ALA A 19 -7.16 -21.69 -9.68
N LYS A 20 -7.56 -20.63 -10.40
CA LYS A 20 -8.21 -20.77 -11.70
C LYS A 20 -7.23 -20.79 -12.88
N PHE A 21 -6.15 -20.03 -12.81
CA PHE A 21 -5.29 -19.75 -13.96
C PHE A 21 -3.80 -20.08 -13.72
N GLY A 22 -3.38 -20.40 -12.49
CA GLY A 22 -1.97 -20.59 -12.15
C GLY A 22 -1.26 -21.59 -13.05
N HIS A 23 -1.83 -22.78 -13.23
CA HIS A 23 -1.26 -23.81 -14.12
C HIS A 23 -1.17 -23.34 -15.59
N ARG A 24 -2.22 -22.65 -16.08
CA ARG A 24 -2.22 -22.12 -17.45
C ARG A 24 -1.18 -21.03 -17.63
N ILE A 25 -1.02 -20.13 -16.64
CA ILE A 25 0.00 -19.08 -16.66
C ILE A 25 1.40 -19.70 -16.67
N ALA A 26 1.64 -20.69 -15.81
CA ALA A 26 2.93 -21.39 -15.76
C ALA A 26 3.28 -22.09 -17.06
N SER A 27 2.30 -22.69 -17.75
CA SER A 27 2.50 -23.44 -19.00
C SER A 27 2.69 -22.58 -20.25
N LEU A 28 2.45 -21.27 -20.19
CA LEU A 28 2.64 -20.38 -21.34
C LEU A 28 4.12 -20.28 -21.70
N ARG A 29 4.47 -20.53 -22.98
CA ARG A 29 5.86 -20.53 -23.46
C ARG A 29 6.48 -19.14 -23.61
N ARG A 30 5.69 -18.08 -23.57
CA ARG A 30 6.18 -16.70 -23.68
C ARG A 30 6.69 -16.21 -22.34
N GLN A 31 7.80 -15.50 -22.35
CA GLN A 31 8.23 -14.74 -21.19
C GLN A 31 7.18 -13.67 -20.88
N GLN A 32 6.69 -13.66 -19.66
CA GLN A 32 5.65 -12.73 -19.22
C GLN A 32 6.11 -11.98 -18.00
N THR A 33 5.67 -10.73 -17.90
CA THR A 33 5.79 -9.96 -16.66
C THR A 33 4.49 -10.10 -15.87
N ILE A 34 4.59 -10.59 -14.65
CA ILE A 34 3.48 -10.72 -13.71
C ILE A 34 3.71 -9.68 -12.62
N VAL A 35 2.71 -8.84 -12.37
CA VAL A 35 2.72 -7.86 -11.28
C VAL A 35 1.60 -8.22 -10.31
N TYR A 36 1.98 -8.71 -9.13
CA TYR A 36 1.03 -9.03 -8.07
C TYR A 36 0.95 -7.91 -7.04
N LEU A 37 -0.24 -7.32 -6.86
CA LEU A 37 -0.46 -6.26 -5.88
C LEU A 37 -0.67 -6.86 -4.48
N SER A 38 0.35 -6.76 -3.65
CA SER A 38 0.37 -7.18 -2.26
C SER A 38 0.20 -6.00 -1.30
N THR A 39 0.62 -6.14 -0.07
CA THR A 39 0.49 -5.14 1.00
C THR A 39 1.72 -5.11 1.90
N ILE A 40 2.07 -3.93 2.42
CA ILE A 40 3.06 -3.78 3.49
C ILE A 40 2.61 -4.44 4.81
N GLY A 41 1.35 -4.86 4.94
CA GLY A 41 0.84 -5.61 6.08
C GLY A 41 1.57 -6.93 6.32
N VAL A 42 2.25 -7.49 5.32
CA VAL A 42 3.05 -8.71 5.46
C VAL A 42 4.23 -8.57 6.42
N TYR A 43 4.70 -7.35 6.69
CA TYR A 43 5.79 -7.12 7.63
C TYR A 43 5.36 -7.26 9.11
N GLY A 44 4.05 -7.16 9.41
CA GLY A 44 3.58 -7.14 10.78
C GLY A 44 4.00 -5.89 11.56
N ASP A 45 4.20 -6.03 12.87
CA ASP A 45 4.66 -4.95 13.74
C ASP A 45 6.19 -4.89 13.82
N ALA A 46 6.76 -3.75 13.46
CA ALA A 46 8.18 -3.47 13.61
C ALA A 46 8.46 -2.43 14.74
N ARG A 47 7.49 -2.17 15.62
CA ARG A 47 7.60 -1.22 16.75
C ARG A 47 8.03 0.18 16.33
N GLY A 48 7.62 0.60 15.12
CA GLY A 48 7.96 1.90 14.55
C GLY A 48 9.31 1.97 13.83
N GLU A 49 10.05 0.87 13.78
CA GLU A 49 11.32 0.81 13.05
C GLU A 49 11.10 0.77 11.54
N TRP A 50 12.21 1.05 10.81
CA TRP A 50 12.20 0.96 9.36
C TRP A 50 12.29 -0.49 8.88
N VAL A 51 11.48 -0.82 7.90
CA VAL A 51 11.50 -2.10 7.17
C VAL A 51 11.73 -1.85 5.68
N ASP A 52 12.41 -2.78 5.05
CA ASP A 52 12.68 -2.79 3.60
C ASP A 52 12.34 -4.17 3.01
N GLU A 53 12.63 -4.38 1.74
CA GLU A 53 12.34 -5.63 1.04
C GLU A 53 13.18 -6.82 1.53
N LYS A 54 14.30 -6.56 2.23
CA LYS A 54 15.16 -7.59 2.86
C LYS A 54 14.65 -7.99 4.23
N THR A 55 13.77 -7.19 4.84
CA THR A 55 13.17 -7.48 6.14
C THR A 55 12.29 -8.72 6.04
N ILE A 56 12.50 -9.68 6.94
CA ILE A 56 11.74 -10.92 6.98
C ILE A 56 10.28 -10.59 7.33
N PRO A 57 9.29 -10.96 6.49
CA PRO A 57 7.89 -10.77 6.79
C PRO A 57 7.44 -11.54 8.04
N ALA A 58 6.70 -10.86 8.92
CA ALA A 58 6.15 -11.42 10.16
C ALA A 58 4.67 -10.98 10.35
N PRO A 59 3.75 -11.40 9.44
CA PRO A 59 2.36 -10.95 9.47
C PRO A 59 1.66 -11.34 10.77
N SER A 60 0.90 -10.41 11.34
CA SER A 60 0.16 -10.60 12.60
C SER A 60 -1.32 -10.93 12.39
N SER A 61 -1.85 -10.72 11.18
CA SER A 61 -3.24 -11.00 10.85
C SER A 61 -3.39 -12.12 9.81
N GLU A 62 -4.49 -12.88 9.87
CA GLU A 62 -4.81 -13.93 8.89
C GLU A 62 -4.80 -13.40 7.46
N ARG A 63 -5.31 -12.19 7.25
CA ARG A 63 -5.32 -11.54 5.93
C ARG A 63 -3.91 -11.27 5.41
N SER A 64 -3.01 -10.79 6.26
CA SER A 64 -1.63 -10.54 5.90
C SER A 64 -0.85 -11.84 5.70
N LEU A 65 -1.16 -12.89 6.47
CA LEU A 65 -0.59 -14.23 6.30
C LEU A 65 -1.03 -14.84 4.96
N ALA A 66 -2.31 -14.75 4.60
CA ALA A 66 -2.81 -15.20 3.31
C ALA A 66 -2.10 -14.47 2.16
N ARG A 67 -1.89 -13.15 2.27
CA ARG A 67 -1.12 -12.37 1.29
C ARG A 67 0.30 -12.89 1.14
N LEU A 68 1.02 -13.10 2.24
CA LEU A 68 2.39 -13.62 2.22
C LEU A 68 2.47 -15.01 1.58
N THR A 69 1.50 -15.86 1.84
CA THR A 69 1.41 -17.20 1.21
C THR A 69 1.27 -17.07 -0.31
N VAL A 70 0.44 -16.16 -0.78
CA VAL A 70 0.23 -15.91 -2.20
C VAL A 70 1.44 -15.24 -2.86
N GLU A 71 2.15 -14.32 -2.17
CA GLU A 71 3.44 -13.80 -2.65
C GLU A 71 4.42 -14.94 -2.98
N LYS A 72 4.56 -15.89 -2.04
CA LYS A 72 5.45 -17.06 -2.23
C LYS A 72 5.02 -17.92 -3.42
N SER A 73 3.72 -18.10 -3.62
CA SER A 73 3.19 -18.90 -4.73
C SER A 73 3.47 -18.22 -6.08
N TRP A 74 3.27 -16.90 -6.19
CA TRP A 74 3.61 -16.17 -7.42
C TRP A 74 5.12 -16.17 -7.69
N ALA A 75 5.95 -16.00 -6.66
CA ALA A 75 7.40 -16.08 -6.80
C ALA A 75 7.86 -17.48 -7.25
N ALA A 76 7.24 -18.56 -6.75
CA ALA A 76 7.50 -19.93 -7.19
C ALA A 76 7.17 -20.12 -8.67
N ILE A 77 5.99 -19.65 -9.13
CA ILE A 77 5.62 -19.69 -10.56
C ILE A 77 6.67 -18.96 -11.40
N GLY A 78 7.13 -17.78 -10.97
CA GLY A 78 8.16 -17.03 -11.66
C GLY A 78 9.44 -17.85 -11.84
N LYS A 79 9.92 -18.45 -10.75
CA LYS A 79 11.14 -19.27 -10.75
C LYS A 79 11.02 -20.53 -11.58
N GLU A 80 9.90 -21.25 -11.48
CA GLU A 80 9.69 -22.55 -12.14
C GLU A 80 9.39 -22.43 -13.63
N SER A 81 8.81 -21.32 -14.06
CA SER A 81 8.37 -21.11 -15.45
C SER A 81 9.08 -19.97 -16.18
N ASP A 82 10.22 -19.51 -15.66
CA ASP A 82 11.04 -18.44 -16.24
C ASP A 82 10.22 -17.18 -16.57
N LYS A 83 9.42 -16.73 -15.61
CA LYS A 83 8.60 -15.52 -15.73
C LYS A 83 9.08 -14.45 -14.79
N LYS A 84 9.03 -13.20 -15.25
CA LYS A 84 9.34 -12.04 -14.41
C LYS A 84 8.16 -11.75 -13.49
N VAL A 85 8.36 -11.88 -12.19
CA VAL A 85 7.31 -11.65 -11.19
C VAL A 85 7.71 -10.52 -10.25
N PHE A 86 6.93 -9.45 -10.25
CA PHE A 86 7.02 -8.38 -9.26
C PHE A 86 5.95 -8.54 -8.19
N ILE A 87 6.38 -8.55 -6.94
CA ILE A 87 5.51 -8.50 -5.76
C ILE A 87 5.49 -7.05 -5.27
N VAL A 88 4.40 -6.36 -5.51
CA VAL A 88 4.26 -4.93 -5.18
C VAL A 88 3.55 -4.79 -3.84
N ARG A 89 4.29 -4.49 -2.77
CA ARG A 89 3.77 -4.30 -1.42
C ARG A 89 3.30 -2.85 -1.25
N LEU A 90 2.00 -2.65 -1.39
CA LEU A 90 1.37 -1.34 -1.33
C LEU A 90 1.16 -0.86 0.09
N ALA A 91 1.45 0.41 0.35
CA ALA A 91 1.06 1.15 1.54
C ALA A 91 -0.44 1.54 1.52
N GLY A 92 -0.91 2.30 2.49
CA GLY A 92 -2.27 2.80 2.54
C GLY A 92 -2.60 3.70 1.35
N ILE A 93 -3.49 3.26 0.48
CA ILE A 93 -3.81 3.93 -0.78
C ILE A 93 -4.74 5.12 -0.54
N TYR A 94 -4.40 6.27 -1.11
CA TYR A 94 -5.26 7.43 -1.19
C TYR A 94 -5.21 8.08 -2.59
N GLY A 95 -6.14 8.97 -2.88
CA GLY A 95 -6.22 9.68 -4.14
C GLY A 95 -7.64 10.20 -4.42
N PRO A 96 -7.97 10.49 -5.69
CA PRO A 96 -9.32 10.93 -6.06
C PRO A 96 -10.40 9.97 -5.57
N GLY A 97 -11.46 10.53 -4.96
CA GLY A 97 -12.57 9.76 -4.40
C GLY A 97 -12.30 9.03 -3.07
N ARG A 98 -11.04 9.01 -2.58
CA ARG A 98 -10.67 8.33 -1.33
C ARG A 98 -9.53 9.05 -0.63
N ASN A 99 -9.85 10.03 0.19
CA ASN A 99 -8.85 10.84 0.90
C ASN A 99 -9.43 11.53 2.15
N ALA A 100 -8.58 12.20 2.92
CA ALA A 100 -8.95 12.87 4.15
C ALA A 100 -9.90 14.08 3.95
N LEU A 101 -9.81 14.78 2.81
CA LEU A 101 -10.71 15.90 2.50
C LEU A 101 -12.16 15.44 2.39
N LEU A 102 -12.39 14.33 1.68
CA LEU A 102 -13.72 13.74 1.53
C LEU A 102 -14.26 13.18 2.85
N ASN A 103 -13.39 12.58 3.68
CA ASN A 103 -13.81 12.10 4.99
C ASN A 103 -14.23 13.27 5.90
N LEU A 104 -13.50 14.40 5.88
CA LEU A 104 -13.88 15.62 6.61
C LEU A 104 -15.19 16.19 6.09
N LYS A 105 -15.36 16.32 4.77
CA LYS A 105 -16.61 16.79 4.14
C LYS A 105 -17.80 15.92 4.53
N ALA A 106 -17.61 14.59 4.57
CA ALA A 106 -18.65 13.64 4.96
C ALA A 106 -18.90 13.55 6.48
N GLY A 107 -18.13 14.25 7.30
CA GLY A 107 -18.22 14.15 8.77
C GLY A 107 -17.80 12.81 9.35
N THR A 108 -17.08 11.98 8.57
CA THR A 108 -16.61 10.65 8.98
C THR A 108 -15.15 10.61 9.41
N ALA A 109 -14.44 11.73 9.29
CA ALA A 109 -13.05 11.83 9.72
C ALA A 109 -12.93 11.75 11.25
N THR A 110 -11.97 10.98 11.71
CA THR A 110 -11.63 10.87 13.14
C THR A 110 -10.14 11.12 13.35
N ARG A 111 -9.79 11.81 14.44
CA ARG A 111 -8.39 12.03 14.83
C ARG A 111 -8.01 11.11 15.98
N ILE A 112 -7.70 9.86 15.63
CA ILE A 112 -7.28 8.86 16.61
C ILE A 112 -5.80 9.04 16.90
N VAL A 113 -5.46 9.22 18.16
CA VAL A 113 -4.10 9.42 18.66
C VAL A 113 -3.60 8.16 19.35
N LYS A 114 -2.47 7.65 18.88
CA LYS A 114 -1.67 6.63 19.57
C LYS A 114 -0.22 7.09 19.53
N ARG A 115 0.39 7.27 20.71
CA ARG A 115 1.75 7.79 20.81
C ARG A 115 2.75 6.97 19.98
N GLY A 116 3.50 7.65 19.12
CA GLY A 116 4.54 7.05 18.28
C GLY A 116 4.03 6.28 17.06
N GLN A 117 2.70 6.18 16.88
CA GLN A 117 2.10 5.49 15.72
C GLN A 117 2.34 6.29 14.44
N VAL A 118 2.75 5.60 13.39
CA VAL A 118 2.79 6.13 12.03
C VAL A 118 2.08 5.19 11.05
N PHE A 119 1.51 5.76 10.00
CA PHE A 119 1.01 5.01 8.85
C PHE A 119 1.76 5.42 7.59
N ASN A 120 2.06 4.42 6.77
CA ASN A 120 2.64 4.62 5.45
C ASN A 120 1.51 4.76 4.43
N ARG A 121 1.70 5.63 3.43
CA ARG A 121 0.70 5.94 2.41
C ARG A 121 1.32 5.91 1.03
N ILE A 122 0.47 5.89 0.03
CA ILE A 122 0.85 6.04 -1.37
C ILE A 122 -0.32 6.63 -2.16
N HIS A 123 -0.06 7.58 -3.01
CA HIS A 123 -1.06 8.09 -3.94
C HIS A 123 -1.28 7.09 -5.07
N VAL A 124 -2.54 6.93 -5.51
CA VAL A 124 -2.88 5.93 -6.53
C VAL A 124 -2.13 6.15 -7.84
N GLU A 125 -1.85 7.37 -8.22
CA GLU A 125 -1.08 7.68 -9.43
C GLU A 125 0.38 7.21 -9.32
N ASP A 126 0.99 7.29 -8.13
CA ASP A 126 2.34 6.78 -7.92
C ASP A 126 2.38 5.24 -7.88
N ILE A 127 1.26 4.58 -7.56
CA ILE A 127 1.12 3.13 -7.78
C ILE A 127 1.20 2.81 -9.27
N CYS A 128 0.51 3.57 -10.12
CA CYS A 128 0.57 3.38 -11.57
C CYS A 128 2.01 3.55 -12.08
N ARG A 129 2.72 4.60 -11.64
CA ARG A 129 4.14 4.83 -11.98
C ARG A 129 5.04 3.68 -11.56
N ALA A 130 4.82 3.13 -10.37
CA ALA A 130 5.57 1.97 -9.86
C ALA A 130 5.30 0.71 -10.69
N ILE A 131 4.04 0.47 -11.09
CA ILE A 131 3.67 -0.65 -11.96
C ILE A 131 4.30 -0.50 -13.34
N ASP A 132 4.22 0.68 -13.95
CA ASP A 132 4.82 0.95 -15.26
C ASP A 132 6.33 0.75 -15.24
N ALA A 133 7.01 1.22 -14.19
CA ALA A 133 8.44 1.01 -14.01
C ALA A 133 8.79 -0.48 -13.84
N ALA A 134 8.00 -1.23 -13.06
CA ALA A 134 8.18 -2.67 -12.90
C ALA A 134 7.99 -3.44 -14.23
N ILE A 135 7.04 -3.04 -15.05
CA ILE A 135 6.81 -3.62 -16.38
C ILE A 135 7.97 -3.32 -17.31
N ALA A 136 8.47 -2.08 -17.32
CA ALA A 136 9.57 -1.63 -18.17
C ALA A 136 10.95 -2.11 -17.70
N HIS A 137 11.09 -2.55 -16.45
CA HIS A 137 12.37 -2.98 -15.90
C HIS A 137 12.91 -4.20 -16.65
N GLU A 138 14.15 -4.14 -17.15
CA GLU A 138 14.76 -5.22 -17.93
C GLU A 138 15.31 -6.37 -17.06
N GLY A 139 15.59 -6.10 -15.79
CA GLY A 139 16.08 -7.10 -14.83
C GLY A 139 15.03 -8.13 -14.40
N PRO A 140 15.41 -9.06 -13.53
CA PRO A 140 14.49 -10.05 -12.97
C PRO A 140 13.39 -9.37 -12.16
N GLY A 141 12.26 -10.06 -12.00
CA GLY A 141 11.21 -9.64 -11.08
C GLY A 141 11.66 -9.74 -9.62
N ASP A 142 11.12 -8.90 -8.77
CA ASP A 142 11.49 -8.84 -7.35
C ASP A 142 10.35 -8.27 -6.49
N VAL A 143 10.58 -8.20 -5.18
CA VAL A 143 9.69 -7.52 -4.22
C VAL A 143 9.98 -6.02 -4.26
N LEU A 144 8.91 -5.21 -4.26
CA LEU A 144 8.97 -3.75 -4.25
C LEU A 144 8.04 -3.18 -3.18
N ASN A 145 8.57 -2.33 -2.32
CA ASN A 145 7.76 -1.51 -1.43
C ASN A 145 7.30 -0.25 -2.15
N VAL A 146 6.00 -0.02 -2.16
CA VAL A 146 5.40 1.15 -2.80
C VAL A 146 4.71 2.00 -1.74
N SER A 147 5.42 2.99 -1.25
CA SER A 147 4.99 3.98 -0.27
C SER A 147 5.53 5.36 -0.63
N ASP A 148 4.93 6.41 -0.09
CA ASP A 148 5.48 7.76 -0.12
C ASP A 148 6.69 7.91 0.82
N ASP A 149 7.29 9.10 0.86
CA ASP A 149 8.49 9.41 1.65
C ASP A 149 8.17 9.83 3.09
N ALA A 150 6.88 9.95 3.46
CA ALA A 150 6.46 10.58 4.70
C ALA A 150 5.53 9.68 5.55
N PRO A 151 6.04 8.61 6.17
CA PRO A 151 5.29 7.93 7.22
C PRO A 151 4.86 8.93 8.29
N ALA A 152 3.57 9.05 8.55
CA ALA A 152 3.04 10.09 9.43
C ALA A 152 1.94 9.58 10.36
N PRO A 153 1.78 10.20 11.55
CA PRO A 153 0.66 9.94 12.42
C PRO A 153 -0.69 10.15 11.70
N PRO A 154 -1.69 9.31 11.90
CA PRO A 154 -2.95 9.43 11.18
C PRO A 154 -3.70 10.73 11.48
N GLN A 155 -3.62 11.23 12.73
CA GLN A 155 -4.24 12.50 13.13
C GLN A 155 -3.64 13.72 12.42
N ASP A 156 -2.34 13.70 12.07
CA ASP A 156 -1.67 14.80 11.38
C ASP A 156 -2.22 14.99 9.97
N VAL A 157 -2.56 13.89 9.31
CA VAL A 157 -3.14 13.93 7.96
C VAL A 157 -4.53 14.57 7.96
N ILE A 158 -5.35 14.25 8.97
CA ILE A 158 -6.67 14.86 9.14
C ILE A 158 -6.55 16.33 9.51
N THR A 159 -5.61 16.68 10.40
CA THR A 159 -5.33 18.07 10.77
C THR A 159 -4.91 18.89 9.56
N TYR A 160 -4.01 18.34 8.73
CA TYR A 160 -3.55 19.02 7.53
C TYR A 160 -4.67 19.21 6.50
N ALA A 161 -5.50 18.19 6.30
CA ALA A 161 -6.66 18.30 5.40
C ALA A 161 -7.67 19.35 5.89
N ALA A 162 -7.95 19.41 7.21
CA ALA A 162 -8.81 20.44 7.80
C ALA A 162 -8.24 21.84 7.60
N MET A 163 -6.92 22.01 7.75
CA MET A 163 -6.23 23.27 7.47
C MET A 163 -6.42 23.72 6.02
N LEU A 164 -6.27 22.82 5.04
CA LEU A 164 -6.51 23.14 3.62
C LEU A 164 -7.96 23.56 3.37
N MET A 165 -8.91 22.95 4.06
CA MET A 165 -10.33 23.28 3.95
C MET A 165 -10.72 24.55 4.71
N GLY A 166 -9.84 25.10 5.57
CA GLY A 166 -10.14 26.25 6.43
C GLY A 166 -11.19 25.94 7.51
N ILE A 167 -11.25 24.71 8.00
CA ILE A 167 -12.20 24.25 9.04
C ILE A 167 -11.46 23.74 10.28
N GLU A 168 -12.15 23.76 11.42
CA GLU A 168 -11.63 23.11 12.64
C GLU A 168 -11.57 21.59 12.45
N PRO A 169 -10.43 20.94 12.78
CA PRO A 169 -10.34 19.50 12.74
C PRO A 169 -11.21 18.86 13.84
N PRO A 170 -11.71 17.64 13.65
CA PRO A 170 -12.40 16.89 14.71
C PRO A 170 -11.55 16.80 15.98
N PRO A 171 -12.15 16.66 17.17
CA PRO A 171 -11.39 16.50 18.41
C PRO A 171 -10.52 15.24 18.36
N GLU A 172 -9.39 15.29 19.06
CA GLU A 172 -8.55 14.11 19.25
C GLU A 172 -9.23 13.08 20.15
N GLN A 173 -9.06 11.82 19.79
CA GLN A 173 -9.55 10.68 20.57
C GLN A 173 -8.40 9.73 20.83
N ASP A 174 -8.19 9.34 22.07
CA ASP A 174 -7.23 8.30 22.40
C ASP A 174 -7.65 6.97 21.79
N VAL A 175 -6.70 6.19 21.26
CA VAL A 175 -6.97 4.91 20.61
C VAL A 175 -7.67 3.91 21.53
N GLU A 176 -7.40 3.95 22.83
CA GLU A 176 -8.01 3.04 23.80
C GLU A 176 -9.47 3.45 24.14
N ALA A 177 -9.78 4.75 24.05
CA ALA A 177 -11.11 5.28 24.31
C ALA A 177 -12.02 5.31 23.06
N ALA A 178 -11.43 5.20 21.86
CA ALA A 178 -12.16 5.28 20.61
C ALA A 178 -12.93 4.00 20.29
N ASP A 179 -14.17 4.15 19.81
CA ASP A 179 -14.96 3.04 19.29
C ASP A 179 -14.50 2.67 17.88
N LEU A 180 -13.48 1.82 17.81
CA LEU A 180 -12.87 1.38 16.57
C LEU A 180 -13.40 0.03 16.12
N SER A 181 -13.73 -0.07 14.84
CA SER A 181 -14.02 -1.38 14.24
C SER A 181 -12.85 -2.35 14.45
N PRO A 182 -13.08 -3.68 14.50
CA PRO A 182 -12.00 -4.66 14.61
C PRO A 182 -10.93 -4.50 13.54
N MET A 183 -11.33 -4.13 12.32
CA MET A 183 -10.40 -3.86 11.22
C MET A 183 -9.54 -2.62 11.50
N THR A 184 -10.13 -1.52 11.93
CA THR A 184 -9.38 -0.29 12.26
C THR A 184 -8.43 -0.54 13.42
N ARG A 185 -8.89 -1.23 14.47
CA ARG A 185 -8.07 -1.60 15.62
C ARG A 185 -6.86 -2.45 15.21
N SER A 186 -7.00 -3.36 14.25
CA SER A 186 -5.88 -4.17 13.75
C SER A 186 -4.78 -3.32 13.09
N PHE A 187 -5.11 -2.20 12.45
CA PHE A 187 -4.10 -1.29 11.90
C PHE A 187 -3.30 -0.55 12.98
N TYR A 188 -3.93 -0.25 14.12
CA TYR A 188 -3.23 0.36 15.27
C TYR A 188 -2.41 -0.65 16.08
N ALA A 189 -2.61 -1.95 15.88
CA ALA A 189 -1.79 -3.00 16.51
C ALA A 189 -0.39 -3.13 15.92
N GLU A 190 -0.18 -2.63 14.70
CA GLU A 190 1.11 -2.67 14.00
C GLU A 190 1.66 -1.25 13.80
N ASN A 191 2.97 -1.09 13.99
CA ASN A 191 3.68 0.17 13.74
C ASN A 191 4.99 -0.10 13.02
N LYS A 192 5.18 0.54 11.86
CA LYS A 192 6.38 0.40 11.02
C LYS A 192 6.54 1.59 10.10
N ARG A 193 7.78 1.87 9.72
CA ARG A 193 8.12 2.77 8.61
C ARG A 193 8.63 1.95 7.45
N VAL A 194 8.11 2.17 6.26
CA VAL A 194 8.45 1.37 5.08
C VAL A 194 9.35 2.16 4.15
N SER A 195 10.52 1.62 3.85
CA SER A 195 11.47 2.19 2.91
C SER A 195 11.02 1.92 1.48
N ASN A 196 11.01 2.97 0.66
CA ASN A 196 10.74 2.90 -0.79
C ASN A 196 12.03 3.13 -1.61
N ARG A 197 13.20 2.99 -0.98
CA ARG A 197 14.49 3.27 -1.63
C ARG A 197 14.68 2.41 -2.87
N LYS A 198 14.39 1.12 -2.79
CA LYS A 198 14.54 0.21 -3.92
C LYS A 198 13.72 0.65 -5.13
N LEU A 199 12.47 1.07 -4.93
CA LEU A 199 11.63 1.60 -5.99
C LEU A 199 12.26 2.81 -6.69
N LYS A 200 12.90 3.70 -5.93
CA LYS A 200 13.54 4.92 -6.46
C LYS A 200 14.92 4.64 -7.06
N ASP A 201 15.76 3.90 -6.36
CA ASP A 201 17.16 3.73 -6.70
C ASP A 201 17.38 2.70 -7.82
N GLU A 202 16.58 1.60 -7.83
CA GLU A 202 16.73 0.53 -8.80
C GLU A 202 15.79 0.66 -10.01
N LEU A 203 14.54 1.13 -9.80
CA LEU A 203 13.58 1.32 -10.89
C LEU A 203 13.47 2.77 -11.38
N GLY A 204 14.19 3.71 -10.78
CA GLY A 204 14.21 5.10 -11.20
C GLY A 204 12.90 5.86 -11.00
N VAL A 205 11.98 5.35 -10.17
CA VAL A 205 10.66 5.97 -9.97
C VAL A 205 10.80 7.28 -9.23
N LYS A 206 10.26 8.35 -9.83
CA LYS A 206 10.07 9.65 -9.20
C LYS A 206 8.61 9.78 -8.80
N LEU A 207 8.35 9.88 -7.51
CA LEU A 207 6.99 10.07 -7.00
C LEU A 207 6.48 11.45 -7.39
N ALA A 208 5.27 11.51 -7.93
CA ALA A 208 4.55 12.78 -8.16
C ALA A 208 4.06 13.36 -6.83
N PHE A 209 3.71 12.49 -5.88
CA PHE A 209 3.20 12.85 -4.57
C PHE A 209 4.09 12.26 -3.47
N PRO A 210 5.30 12.81 -3.26
CA PRO A 210 6.29 12.26 -2.33
C PRO A 210 5.86 12.33 -0.86
N THR A 211 4.84 13.12 -0.55
CA THR A 211 4.25 13.19 0.80
C THR A 211 2.73 13.32 0.71
N TYR A 212 2.05 12.90 1.78
CA TYR A 212 0.60 13.10 1.88
C TYR A 212 0.19 14.58 1.76
N ARG A 213 1.07 15.53 2.11
CA ARG A 213 0.81 16.98 2.00
C ARG A 213 0.67 17.38 0.53
N VAL A 214 1.67 17.05 -0.27
CA VAL A 214 1.65 17.33 -1.72
C VAL A 214 0.42 16.67 -2.38
N GLY A 215 0.11 15.42 -1.99
CA GLY A 215 -1.07 14.74 -2.52
C GLY A 215 -2.39 15.39 -2.12
N LEU A 216 -2.54 15.81 -0.86
CA LEU A 216 -3.75 16.49 -0.39
C LEU A 216 -3.90 17.88 -1.01
N GLU A 217 -2.81 18.63 -1.17
CA GLU A 217 -2.81 19.93 -1.87
C GLU A 217 -3.34 19.78 -3.30
N ALA A 218 -2.78 18.83 -4.06
CA ALA A 218 -3.20 18.56 -5.43
C ALA A 218 -4.69 18.14 -5.51
N LEU A 219 -5.14 17.29 -4.58
CA LEU A 219 -6.55 16.87 -4.51
C LEU A 219 -7.48 18.06 -4.17
N TRP A 220 -7.03 18.93 -3.25
CA TRP A 220 -7.78 20.16 -2.92
C TRP A 220 -7.84 21.13 -4.09
N GLU A 221 -6.75 21.32 -4.82
CA GLU A 221 -6.70 22.15 -6.04
C GLU A 221 -7.60 21.58 -7.14
N ALA A 222 -7.66 20.26 -7.26
CA ALA A 222 -8.58 19.57 -8.19
C ALA A 222 -10.06 19.63 -7.77
N GLY A 223 -10.38 20.23 -6.60
CA GLY A 223 -11.75 20.42 -6.13
C GLY A 223 -12.28 19.38 -5.16
N GLU A 224 -11.48 18.40 -4.77
CA GLU A 224 -11.86 17.38 -3.80
C GLU A 224 -12.15 18.02 -2.41
N GLY A 225 -13.28 17.69 -1.82
CA GLY A 225 -13.69 18.26 -0.53
C GLY A 225 -14.33 19.68 -0.62
N ARG A 226 -14.29 20.34 -1.77
CA ARG A 226 -14.95 21.63 -1.96
C ARG A 226 -16.47 21.47 -2.10
N GLY A 227 -17.21 22.44 -1.64
CA GLY A 227 -18.61 22.78 -1.84
C GLY A 227 -19.64 21.74 -1.56
#